data_75790e5f0c8fb80f859b164dd3b689ab
#
_entry.id   75790e5f0c8fb80f859b164dd3b689ab
#
_cell.length_a   1.000
_cell.length_b   1.000
_cell.length_c   1.000
_cell.angle_alpha   90.00
_cell.angle_beta   90.00
_cell.angle_gamma   90.00
#
_symmetry.space_group_name_H-M   'P 1'
#
loop_
_entity.id
_entity.type
_entity.pdbx_description
1 polymer ?
#
loop_
_entity_poly.entity_id
_entity_poly.type
_entity_poly.pdbx_seq_one_letter_code
_entity_poly.pdbx_strand_id
1 'polypeptide(L)'
;MSHKPFLLIQISIILLFLNINVYAEQLKIIPPKKPSLEKKIIKKKIVQGILKPKPKPIKKELKEEKTTKIKKEDINKDKKKFSILLPKSKPLIIKKEKSKSKEKSKYFRQKDYILAKRAIQEIEKKKWNKALSIAKKAKEKSIYDFIQWRHLLTKGNNASFYDYQQFINRNNNYPRINRIKYLAEHKLSTEKISHNKIIKWFANEDPLSGYGKLILGESYILNGEEKLGVKLIKEGWITAKLSRSDMKFFRKKYKKYLTSNDYIKRADYLAWENKYWDLKRMLRYLPKDYQLLYTARQILMSKSYGVDNAIAKVPKKLKNDAGLNYDRLKWRRKRGRIDSSLEILLKIENSEKYMVRPDKWWKEREIISRALIYKKKYELAYKISSKHSLIEGPEYAAAEWLSGWIALSFLNDPILAKDHFENFYNNVGYPISLSRGAYWLGRTYDKINKTLANKW
;
A
#
# COMPACT_ATOMS: atom_id res chain seq x y z
N MET A 1 -20.45 -34.56 -2.55
CA MET A 1 -20.44 -34.52 -1.10
C MET A 1 -19.07 -34.15 -0.58
N SER A 2 -19.00 -33.12 0.20
CA SER A 2 -18.02 -32.75 1.23
C SER A 2 -16.61 -32.34 0.83
N HIS A 3 -16.46 -31.10 0.31
CA HIS A 3 -15.17 -30.39 0.24
C HIS A 3 -15.01 -29.29 1.32
N LYS A 4 -15.93 -29.18 2.28
CA LYS A 4 -15.96 -28.11 3.28
C LYS A 4 -14.88 -28.17 4.39
N PRO A 5 -14.40 -29.34 4.89
CA PRO A 5 -13.41 -29.34 5.98
C PRO A 5 -12.00 -28.93 5.54
N PHE A 6 -11.63 -29.14 4.26
CA PHE A 6 -10.28 -28.85 3.76
C PHE A 6 -9.99 -27.36 3.63
N LEU A 7 -10.99 -26.57 3.23
CA LEU A 7 -10.88 -25.12 3.10
C LEU A 7 -10.74 -24.43 4.48
N LEU A 8 -11.47 -24.91 5.48
CA LEU A 8 -11.41 -24.39 6.86
C LEU A 8 -10.07 -24.71 7.54
N ILE A 9 -9.48 -25.87 7.25
CA ILE A 9 -8.16 -26.25 7.78
C ILE A 9 -7.06 -25.38 7.17
N GLN A 10 -7.13 -25.08 5.86
CA GLN A 10 -6.17 -24.18 5.20
C GLN A 10 -6.28 -22.73 5.70
N ILE A 11 -7.49 -22.24 5.96
CA ILE A 11 -7.73 -20.91 6.53
C ILE A 11 -7.22 -20.83 7.98
N SER A 12 -7.40 -21.87 8.78
CA SER A 12 -6.90 -21.92 10.17
C SER A 12 -5.37 -21.92 10.25
N ILE A 13 -4.70 -22.59 9.31
CA ILE A 13 -3.23 -22.59 9.23
C ILE A 13 -2.71 -21.20 8.84
N ILE A 14 -3.40 -20.52 7.91
CA ILE A 14 -3.05 -19.15 7.49
C ILE A 14 -3.25 -18.15 8.63
N LEU A 15 -4.31 -18.28 9.42
CA LEU A 15 -4.60 -17.40 10.56
C LEU A 15 -3.61 -17.59 11.72
N LEU A 16 -3.13 -18.82 11.97
CA LEU A 16 -2.11 -19.09 13.00
C LEU A 16 -0.73 -18.49 12.69
N PHE A 17 -0.40 -18.31 11.39
CA PHE A 17 0.90 -17.77 10.97
C PHE A 17 0.86 -16.28 10.62
N LEU A 18 -0.32 -15.68 10.41
CA LEU A 18 -0.47 -14.23 10.21
C LEU A 18 -0.36 -13.42 11.50
N ASN A 19 -0.54 -14.03 12.67
CA ASN A 19 -0.48 -13.34 13.96
C ASN A 19 0.95 -12.98 14.43
N ILE A 20 2.00 -13.38 13.73
CA ILE A 20 3.39 -13.13 14.18
C ILE A 20 3.92 -11.76 13.73
N ASN A 21 3.28 -11.12 12.73
CA ASN A 21 3.73 -9.82 12.21
C ASN A 21 2.72 -8.66 12.36
N VAL A 22 1.57 -8.89 12.96
CA VAL A 22 0.54 -7.84 13.13
C VAL A 22 0.74 -7.04 14.43
N TYR A 23 1.53 -7.53 15.37
CA TYR A 23 1.74 -6.86 16.66
C TYR A 23 2.66 -5.64 16.63
N ALA A 24 3.38 -5.39 15.54
CA ALA A 24 4.31 -4.27 15.47
C ALA A 24 3.70 -2.95 14.96
N GLU A 25 2.54 -2.96 14.31
CA GLU A 25 1.94 -1.74 13.74
C GLU A 25 0.66 -1.24 14.44
N GLN A 26 0.07 -2.02 15.33
CA GLN A 26 -1.16 -1.62 16.05
C GLN A 26 -0.94 -0.85 17.36
N LEU A 27 0.31 -0.64 17.80
CA LEU A 27 0.63 0.04 19.06
C LEU A 27 0.93 1.54 18.93
N LYS A 28 0.45 2.22 17.90
CA LYS A 28 0.60 3.68 17.74
C LYS A 28 -0.71 4.46 17.66
N ILE A 29 -1.77 3.98 18.30
CA ILE A 29 -2.93 4.84 18.58
C ILE A 29 -2.96 5.13 20.08
N ILE A 30 -2.04 5.98 20.51
CA ILE A 30 -2.18 6.69 21.78
C ILE A 30 -3.01 7.93 21.47
N PRO A 31 -4.22 8.08 22.05
CA PRO A 31 -4.97 9.32 21.88
C PRO A 31 -4.18 10.48 22.46
N PRO A 32 -4.18 11.66 21.83
CA PRO A 32 -3.47 12.81 22.35
C PRO A 32 -4.02 13.21 23.71
N LYS A 33 -3.12 13.41 24.68
CA LYS A 33 -3.48 13.94 26.01
C LYS A 33 -4.21 15.27 25.83
N LYS A 34 -5.35 15.40 26.50
CA LYS A 34 -6.09 16.67 26.57
C LYS A 34 -5.16 17.78 27.08
N PRO A 35 -5.15 18.97 26.49
CA PRO A 35 -4.36 20.08 26.98
C PRO A 35 -4.93 20.56 28.33
N SER A 36 -4.14 20.56 29.37
CA SER A 36 -4.46 21.24 30.62
C SER A 36 -4.24 22.74 30.42
N LEU A 37 -5.28 23.50 30.67
CA LEU A 37 -5.25 24.97 30.73
C LEU A 37 -4.55 25.41 32.03
N GLU A 38 -3.29 25.80 31.95
CA GLU A 38 -2.73 26.78 32.90
C GLU A 38 -1.65 27.63 32.21
N LYS A 39 -2.00 28.91 32.03
CA LYS A 39 -1.07 29.94 31.60
C LYS A 39 -0.25 30.41 32.82
N LYS A 40 1.06 30.23 32.82
CA LYS A 40 2.00 31.09 33.55
C LYS A 40 3.04 31.68 32.61
N ILE A 41 2.94 32.97 32.46
CA ILE A 41 3.89 33.83 31.73
C ILE A 41 5.15 33.97 32.59
N ILE A 42 6.28 33.47 32.07
CA ILE A 42 7.59 33.86 32.61
C ILE A 42 8.46 34.33 31.44
N LYS A 43 8.71 35.62 31.38
CA LYS A 43 9.76 36.23 30.55
C LYS A 43 11.12 35.73 31.03
N LYS A 44 11.92 35.13 30.15
CA LYS A 44 13.35 34.93 30.38
C LYS A 44 14.17 35.33 29.16
N LYS A 45 15.21 36.11 29.49
CA LYS A 45 16.20 36.69 28.60
C LYS A 45 16.92 35.66 27.75
N ILE A 46 17.19 36.04 26.52
CA ILE A 46 18.04 35.33 25.56
C ILE A 46 19.50 35.47 26.01
N VAL A 47 20.17 34.34 26.23
CA VAL A 47 21.63 34.27 26.28
C VAL A 47 22.06 33.26 25.23
N GLN A 48 22.82 33.70 24.26
CA GLN A 48 23.44 32.87 23.24
C GLN A 48 24.51 31.98 23.89
N GLY A 49 24.38 30.67 23.71
CA GLY A 49 25.39 29.69 24.09
C GLY A 49 25.35 28.50 23.15
N ILE A 50 26.44 28.30 22.44
CA ILE A 50 26.68 27.23 21.50
C ILE A 50 26.72 25.88 22.26
N LEU A 51 25.74 24.99 22.04
CA LEU A 51 25.70 23.65 22.63
C LEU A 51 26.56 22.68 21.81
N LYS A 52 27.69 22.27 22.35
CA LYS A 52 28.48 21.12 21.87
C LYS A 52 27.87 19.79 22.41
N PRO A 53 27.81 18.71 21.62
CA PRO A 53 27.31 17.41 22.09
C PRO A 53 28.25 16.78 23.15
N LYS A 54 27.68 16.20 24.21
CA LYS A 54 28.42 15.43 25.21
C LYS A 54 28.74 14.02 24.70
N PRO A 55 29.95 13.47 25.00
CA PRO A 55 30.32 12.10 24.61
C PRO A 55 29.58 11.05 25.46
N LYS A 56 29.38 9.86 24.88
CA LYS A 56 28.75 8.70 25.54
C LYS A 56 29.59 8.18 26.69
N PRO A 57 28.99 7.71 27.79
CA PRO A 57 29.73 7.11 28.90
C PRO A 57 30.31 5.74 28.53
N ILE A 58 31.59 5.54 28.88
CA ILE A 58 32.33 4.30 28.74
C ILE A 58 31.96 3.39 29.92
N LYS A 59 31.59 2.12 29.64
CA LYS A 59 31.42 1.09 30.67
C LYS A 59 32.77 0.81 31.36
N LYS A 60 32.83 1.02 32.66
CA LYS A 60 33.89 0.49 33.49
C LYS A 60 33.41 -0.79 34.16
N GLU A 61 34.20 -1.84 34.02
CA GLU A 61 34.08 -3.11 34.76
C GLU A 61 34.40 -2.87 36.24
N LEU A 62 33.54 -3.39 37.11
CA LEU A 62 33.75 -3.41 38.56
C LEU A 62 34.45 -4.71 38.92
N LYS A 63 35.68 -4.56 39.44
CA LYS A 63 36.39 -5.63 40.17
C LYS A 63 35.83 -5.71 41.59
N GLU A 64 35.69 -6.95 42.05
CA GLU A 64 35.33 -7.32 43.43
C GLU A 64 36.38 -6.83 44.40
N GLU A 65 35.95 -6.28 45.52
CA GLU A 65 36.76 -6.15 46.73
C GLU A 65 35.99 -6.58 47.98
N LYS A 66 36.77 -7.18 48.87
CA LYS A 66 36.40 -8.06 49.98
C LYS A 66 35.79 -7.30 51.20
N THR A 67 34.94 -8.06 51.87
CA THR A 67 34.38 -7.89 53.20
C THR A 67 35.37 -7.44 54.29
N THR A 68 34.93 -6.48 55.11
CA THR A 68 35.39 -6.37 56.52
C THR A 68 34.22 -6.12 57.45
N LYS A 69 34.18 -6.97 58.51
CA LYS A 69 33.20 -6.95 59.60
C LYS A 69 33.51 -5.77 60.57
N ILE A 70 32.49 -5.05 61.00
CA ILE A 70 32.57 -4.22 62.24
C ILE A 70 31.33 -4.49 63.10
N LYS A 71 31.61 -4.59 64.40
CA LYS A 71 30.78 -5.02 65.52
C LYS A 71 29.65 -4.06 65.87
N LYS A 72 28.62 -4.62 66.51
CA LYS A 72 27.54 -3.94 67.22
C LYS A 72 28.03 -3.25 68.45
N GLU A 73 27.49 -2.05 68.73
CA GLU A 73 27.26 -1.55 70.05
C GLU A 73 25.91 -0.82 70.15
N ASP A 74 25.21 -1.08 71.27
CA ASP A 74 23.90 -0.57 71.60
C ASP A 74 23.92 0.88 72.03
N ILE A 75 22.95 1.68 71.62
CA ILE A 75 22.43 2.79 72.44
C ILE A 75 20.91 2.90 72.20
N ASN A 76 20.23 2.65 73.30
CA ASN A 76 18.82 2.85 73.52
C ASN A 76 18.51 4.33 73.74
N LYS A 77 17.47 4.89 73.09
CA LYS A 77 16.49 5.83 73.66
C LYS A 77 15.41 6.26 72.68
N ASP A 78 14.21 6.22 73.18
CA ASP A 78 12.93 6.61 72.64
C ASP A 78 12.87 7.79 71.66
N LYS A 79 12.25 7.55 70.48
CA LYS A 79 11.41 8.50 69.74
C LYS A 79 10.37 7.79 68.89
N LYS A 80 9.15 8.29 68.91
CA LYS A 80 7.94 7.85 68.23
C LYS A 80 8.19 7.31 66.81
N LYS A 81 7.84 6.03 66.57
CA LYS A 81 7.92 5.38 65.27
C LYS A 81 6.82 5.92 64.36
N PHE A 82 7.16 6.80 63.45
CA PHE A 82 6.46 6.85 62.15
C PHE A 82 6.90 5.62 61.36
N SER A 83 6.03 4.64 61.23
CA SER A 83 6.30 3.48 60.38
C SER A 83 6.13 3.89 58.89
N ILE A 84 7.24 4.19 58.25
CA ILE A 84 7.26 4.28 56.80
C ILE A 84 6.98 2.88 56.27
N LEU A 85 5.82 2.69 55.63
CA LEU A 85 5.47 1.45 54.93
C LEU A 85 6.39 1.33 53.70
N LEU A 86 7.53 0.68 53.89
CA LEU A 86 8.37 0.28 52.74
C LEU A 86 7.67 -0.82 51.95
N PRO A 87 7.59 -0.73 50.63
CA PRO A 87 7.03 -1.79 49.82
C PRO A 87 7.81 -3.08 50.06
N LYS A 88 7.10 -4.17 50.45
CA LYS A 88 7.70 -5.50 50.53
C LYS A 88 8.29 -5.87 49.15
N SER A 89 9.53 -6.38 49.16
CA SER A 89 10.14 -6.93 47.94
C SER A 89 9.18 -7.94 47.29
N LYS A 90 8.96 -7.81 45.99
CA LYS A 90 8.14 -8.77 45.24
C LYS A 90 8.68 -10.18 45.48
N PRO A 91 7.84 -11.17 45.79
CA PRO A 91 8.31 -12.53 45.94
C PRO A 91 9.00 -12.97 44.65
N LEU A 92 10.18 -13.58 44.76
CA LEU A 92 10.87 -14.22 43.66
C LEU A 92 9.93 -15.25 43.00
N ILE A 93 9.33 -14.90 41.89
CA ILE A 93 8.59 -15.85 41.08
C ILE A 93 9.66 -16.77 40.46
N ILE A 94 9.96 -17.87 41.13
CA ILE A 94 10.68 -18.97 40.51
C ILE A 94 9.74 -19.49 39.43
N LYS A 95 10.01 -19.03 38.16
CA LYS A 95 9.40 -19.63 36.99
C LYS A 95 9.87 -21.09 36.99
N LYS A 96 9.05 -22.00 37.53
CA LYS A 96 9.23 -23.44 37.25
C LYS A 96 9.36 -23.51 35.73
N GLU A 97 10.54 -23.93 35.24
CA GLU A 97 10.68 -24.27 33.83
C GLU A 97 9.58 -25.26 33.52
N LYS A 98 8.55 -24.82 32.81
CA LYS A 98 7.52 -25.72 32.29
C LYS A 98 8.31 -26.74 31.47
N SER A 99 8.34 -27.97 31.91
CA SER A 99 8.84 -29.08 31.12
C SER A 99 8.28 -28.88 29.71
N LYS A 100 9.17 -28.77 28.70
CA LYS A 100 8.76 -28.56 27.34
C LYS A 100 7.84 -29.71 26.93
N SER A 101 6.54 -29.58 27.21
CA SER A 101 5.55 -30.49 26.69
C SER A 101 5.77 -30.49 25.17
N LYS A 102 5.98 -31.67 24.60
CA LYS A 102 6.16 -31.80 23.13
C LYS A 102 4.93 -31.16 22.51
N GLU A 103 5.11 -29.97 21.93
CA GLU A 103 4.05 -29.26 21.23
C GLU A 103 3.45 -30.21 20.19
N LYS A 104 2.18 -30.55 20.38
CA LYS A 104 1.43 -31.42 19.47
C LYS A 104 0.53 -30.56 18.60
N SER A 105 0.54 -30.84 17.31
CA SER A 105 -0.41 -30.24 16.38
C SER A 105 -1.78 -30.93 16.52
N LYS A 106 -2.87 -30.14 16.42
CA LYS A 106 -4.23 -30.68 16.31
C LYS A 106 -4.55 -31.18 14.89
N TYR A 107 -3.79 -30.75 13.88
CA TYR A 107 -4.10 -30.95 12.45
C TYR A 107 -3.11 -31.88 11.75
N PHE A 108 -1.85 -31.89 12.17
CA PHE A 108 -0.79 -32.64 11.52
C PHE A 108 -0.28 -33.79 12.39
N ARG A 109 0.13 -34.89 11.77
CA ARG A 109 0.91 -35.91 12.46
C ARG A 109 2.19 -35.31 13.02
N GLN A 110 2.67 -35.80 14.13
CA GLN A 110 3.82 -35.22 14.83
C GLN A 110 5.08 -35.10 13.96
N LYS A 111 5.34 -36.09 13.07
CA LYS A 111 6.46 -36.03 12.12
C LYS A 111 6.31 -34.86 11.13
N ASP A 112 5.14 -34.69 10.54
CA ASP A 112 4.85 -33.63 9.58
C ASP A 112 4.88 -32.25 10.25
N TYR A 113 4.38 -32.14 11.48
CA TYR A 113 4.46 -30.91 12.26
C TYR A 113 5.91 -30.46 12.52
N ILE A 114 6.80 -31.42 12.89
CA ILE A 114 8.22 -31.14 13.11
C ILE A 114 8.88 -30.67 11.80
N LEU A 115 8.55 -31.31 10.66
CA LEU A 115 9.06 -30.89 9.34
C LEU A 115 8.56 -29.50 8.95
N ALA A 116 7.29 -29.20 9.17
CA ALA A 116 6.71 -27.87 8.93
C ALA A 116 7.43 -26.80 9.78
N LYS A 117 7.58 -27.05 11.09
CA LYS A 117 8.28 -26.12 12.01
C LYS A 117 9.72 -25.85 11.55
N ARG A 118 10.47 -26.91 11.19
CA ARG A 118 11.83 -26.78 10.65
C ARG A 118 11.87 -26.02 9.33
N ALA A 119 10.95 -26.29 8.41
CA ALA A 119 10.88 -25.58 7.13
C ALA A 119 10.62 -24.08 7.33
N ILE A 120 9.72 -23.71 8.25
CA ILE A 120 9.46 -22.31 8.59
C ILE A 120 10.68 -21.63 9.20
N GLN A 121 11.40 -22.30 10.11
CA GLN A 121 12.65 -21.77 10.65
C GLN A 121 13.71 -21.49 9.57
N GLU A 122 13.78 -22.33 8.54
CA GLU A 122 14.69 -22.08 7.41
C GLU A 122 14.20 -20.91 6.52
N ILE A 123 12.88 -20.67 6.41
CA ILE A 123 12.34 -19.45 5.75
C ILE A 123 12.77 -18.18 6.51
N GLU A 124 12.70 -18.17 7.83
CA GLU A 124 13.13 -17.04 8.67
C GLU A 124 14.62 -16.70 8.42
N LYS A 125 15.44 -17.73 8.20
CA LYS A 125 16.85 -17.61 7.81
C LYS A 125 17.05 -17.31 6.32
N LYS A 126 15.96 -17.12 5.54
CA LYS A 126 15.96 -16.91 4.07
C LYS A 126 16.59 -18.07 3.26
N LYS A 127 16.66 -19.28 3.82
CA LYS A 127 17.23 -20.49 3.19
C LYS A 127 16.15 -21.27 2.45
N TRP A 128 15.61 -20.71 1.37
CA TRP A 128 14.45 -21.23 0.64
C TRP A 128 14.63 -22.65 0.11
N ASN A 129 15.76 -22.96 -0.53
CA ASN A 129 16.01 -24.31 -1.05
C ASN A 129 15.97 -25.36 0.04
N LYS A 130 16.53 -25.05 1.22
CA LYS A 130 16.51 -25.95 2.37
C LYS A 130 15.09 -26.08 2.95
N ALA A 131 14.34 -24.97 3.03
CA ALA A 131 12.94 -25.00 3.46
C ALA A 131 12.09 -25.89 2.55
N LEU A 132 12.20 -25.75 1.23
CA LEU A 132 11.50 -26.57 0.24
C LEU A 132 11.89 -28.06 0.33
N SER A 133 13.18 -28.36 0.46
CA SER A 133 13.65 -29.75 0.60
C SER A 133 13.14 -30.42 1.88
N ILE A 134 13.05 -29.69 2.99
CA ILE A 134 12.48 -30.21 4.25
C ILE A 134 10.98 -30.42 4.09
N ALA A 135 10.26 -29.44 3.54
CA ALA A 135 8.81 -29.54 3.35
C ALA A 135 8.41 -30.67 2.40
N LYS A 136 9.22 -30.97 1.39
CA LYS A 136 9.00 -32.09 0.45
C LYS A 136 9.01 -33.47 1.14
N LYS A 137 9.65 -33.62 2.31
CA LYS A 137 9.69 -34.85 3.11
C LYS A 137 8.43 -35.11 3.90
N ALA A 138 7.56 -34.12 4.06
CA ALA A 138 6.27 -34.28 4.75
C ALA A 138 5.33 -35.13 3.87
N LYS A 139 4.56 -36.02 4.51
CA LYS A 139 3.51 -36.78 3.81
C LYS A 139 2.33 -35.87 3.45
N GLU A 140 2.06 -34.87 4.30
CA GLU A 140 1.01 -33.88 4.08
C GLU A 140 1.49 -32.82 3.05
N LYS A 141 0.91 -32.90 1.85
CA LYS A 141 1.29 -32.04 0.69
C LYS A 141 1.03 -30.55 0.93
N SER A 142 0.04 -30.22 1.75
CA SER A 142 -0.29 -28.81 2.06
C SER A 142 0.88 -28.05 2.68
N ILE A 143 1.76 -28.75 3.41
CA ILE A 143 2.99 -28.17 3.99
C ILE A 143 3.94 -27.71 2.86
N TYR A 144 4.17 -28.57 1.88
CA TYR A 144 5.02 -28.22 0.75
C TYR A 144 4.43 -27.10 -0.09
N ASP A 145 3.12 -27.17 -0.38
CA ASP A 145 2.42 -26.15 -1.18
C ASP A 145 2.45 -24.79 -0.46
N PHE A 146 2.29 -24.75 0.86
CA PHE A 146 2.42 -23.51 1.62
C PHE A 146 3.84 -22.91 1.54
N ILE A 147 4.87 -23.72 1.71
CA ILE A 147 6.27 -23.26 1.64
C ILE A 147 6.60 -22.78 0.21
N GLN A 148 6.14 -23.52 -0.81
CA GLN A 148 6.30 -23.13 -2.22
C GLN A 148 5.56 -21.83 -2.52
N TRP A 149 4.33 -21.68 -2.07
CA TRP A 149 3.55 -20.44 -2.19
C TRP A 149 4.30 -19.23 -1.60
N ARG A 150 4.81 -19.36 -0.39
CA ARG A 150 5.61 -18.32 0.25
C ARG A 150 6.88 -17.98 -0.55
N HIS A 151 7.56 -18.99 -1.05
CA HIS A 151 8.75 -18.81 -1.91
C HIS A 151 8.41 -18.06 -3.18
N LEU A 152 7.37 -18.49 -3.90
CA LEU A 152 6.95 -17.87 -5.18
C LEU A 152 6.52 -16.40 -5.00
N LEU A 153 5.94 -16.03 -3.86
CA LEU A 153 5.58 -14.64 -3.53
C LEU A 153 6.78 -13.78 -3.12
N THR A 154 7.92 -14.39 -2.80
CA THR A 154 9.09 -13.65 -2.33
C THR A 154 9.77 -12.93 -3.49
N LYS A 155 10.06 -11.63 -3.29
CA LYS A 155 10.74 -10.82 -4.31
C LYS A 155 12.17 -11.34 -4.53
N GLY A 156 12.56 -11.49 -5.80
CA GLY A 156 13.93 -11.91 -6.16
C GLY A 156 14.18 -13.40 -5.94
N ASN A 157 13.13 -14.22 -5.82
CA ASN A 157 13.29 -15.67 -5.76
C ASN A 157 13.93 -16.24 -7.05
N ASN A 158 14.57 -17.40 -6.93
CA ASN A 158 15.24 -18.12 -8.02
C ASN A 158 14.32 -19.11 -8.75
N ALA A 159 13.01 -19.12 -8.47
CA ALA A 159 12.06 -20.00 -9.14
C ALA A 159 12.00 -19.70 -10.65
N SER A 160 11.92 -20.75 -11.44
CA SER A 160 11.72 -20.70 -12.89
C SER A 160 10.24 -20.47 -13.24
N PHE A 161 9.94 -20.19 -14.52
CA PHE A 161 8.57 -20.16 -15.01
C PHE A 161 7.83 -21.48 -14.74
N TYR A 162 8.51 -22.62 -14.93
CA TYR A 162 7.90 -23.94 -14.74
C TYR A 162 7.54 -24.22 -13.27
N ASP A 163 8.28 -23.69 -12.30
CA ASP A 163 7.91 -23.80 -10.88
C ASP A 163 6.60 -23.06 -10.58
N TYR A 164 6.42 -21.88 -11.18
CA TYR A 164 5.16 -21.12 -11.09
C TYR A 164 4.02 -21.87 -11.78
N GLN A 165 4.22 -22.34 -13.01
CA GLN A 165 3.20 -23.06 -13.78
C GLN A 165 2.75 -24.31 -13.05
N GLN A 166 3.67 -25.11 -12.55
CA GLN A 166 3.37 -26.33 -11.80
C GLN A 166 2.57 -26.04 -10.54
N PHE A 167 2.92 -24.94 -9.82
CA PHE A 167 2.16 -24.53 -8.65
C PHE A 167 0.74 -24.08 -9.01
N ILE A 168 0.58 -23.26 -10.04
CA ILE A 168 -0.72 -22.76 -10.51
C ILE A 168 -1.63 -23.92 -10.91
N ASN A 169 -1.12 -24.90 -11.68
CA ASN A 169 -1.89 -26.04 -12.14
C ASN A 169 -2.40 -26.92 -10.99
N ARG A 170 -1.63 -27.06 -9.90
CA ARG A 170 -2.03 -27.85 -8.73
C ARG A 170 -2.92 -27.07 -7.76
N ASN A 171 -2.81 -25.77 -7.73
CA ASN A 171 -3.33 -24.90 -6.65
C ASN A 171 -4.05 -23.67 -7.23
N ASN A 172 -4.96 -23.85 -8.23
CA ASN A 172 -5.63 -22.75 -8.92
C ASN A 172 -6.47 -21.83 -8.00
N ASN A 173 -6.97 -22.35 -6.88
CA ASN A 173 -7.77 -21.63 -5.89
C ASN A 173 -6.95 -21.15 -4.68
N TYR A 174 -5.62 -21.19 -4.75
CA TYR A 174 -4.79 -20.79 -3.62
C TYR A 174 -4.84 -19.27 -3.40
N PRO A 175 -4.71 -18.80 -2.14
CA PRO A 175 -4.72 -17.35 -1.87
C PRO A 175 -3.73 -16.58 -2.72
N ARG A 176 -4.16 -15.45 -3.28
CA ARG A 176 -3.34 -14.57 -4.12
C ARG A 176 -2.84 -15.24 -5.42
N ILE A 177 -3.57 -16.18 -5.98
CA ILE A 177 -3.17 -16.88 -7.21
C ILE A 177 -2.92 -15.92 -8.38
N ASN A 178 -3.72 -14.85 -8.53
CA ASN A 178 -3.49 -13.82 -9.55
C ASN A 178 -2.14 -13.11 -9.36
N ARG A 179 -1.68 -12.96 -8.10
CA ARG A 179 -0.32 -12.43 -7.85
C ARG A 179 0.76 -13.42 -8.26
N ILE A 180 0.53 -14.71 -8.08
CA ILE A 180 1.44 -15.78 -8.55
C ILE A 180 1.48 -15.77 -10.08
N LYS A 181 0.31 -15.73 -10.77
CA LYS A 181 0.24 -15.60 -12.24
C LYS A 181 1.00 -14.37 -12.73
N TYR A 182 0.78 -13.20 -12.12
CA TYR A 182 1.51 -11.97 -12.43
C TYR A 182 3.04 -12.11 -12.28
N LEU A 183 3.50 -12.82 -11.26
CA LEU A 183 4.94 -13.05 -11.05
C LEU A 183 5.51 -14.08 -12.02
N ALA A 184 4.72 -15.07 -12.42
CA ALA A 184 5.07 -16.05 -13.45
C ALA A 184 5.34 -15.37 -14.80
N GLU A 185 4.51 -14.39 -15.18
CA GLU A 185 4.71 -13.62 -16.41
C GLU A 185 6.09 -12.97 -16.49
N HIS A 186 6.63 -12.49 -15.35
CA HIS A 186 7.97 -11.90 -15.28
C HIS A 186 9.12 -12.91 -15.37
N LYS A 187 8.81 -14.21 -15.46
CA LYS A 187 9.79 -15.30 -15.70
C LYS A 187 9.74 -15.81 -17.14
N LEU A 188 8.79 -15.34 -17.95
CA LEU A 188 8.69 -15.69 -19.36
C LEU A 188 9.86 -15.10 -20.16
N SER A 189 10.32 -15.85 -21.16
CA SER A 189 11.30 -15.42 -22.14
C SER A 189 11.14 -16.26 -23.39
N THR A 190 11.04 -15.66 -24.56
CA THR A 190 10.97 -16.34 -25.86
C THR A 190 12.31 -17.02 -26.24
N GLU A 191 13.41 -16.66 -25.59
CA GLU A 191 14.71 -17.33 -25.74
C GLU A 191 14.76 -18.68 -25.02
N LYS A 192 13.96 -18.84 -23.94
CA LYS A 192 13.99 -20.03 -23.06
C LYS A 192 12.75 -20.91 -23.20
N ILE A 193 11.67 -20.37 -23.69
CA ILE A 193 10.36 -21.03 -23.79
C ILE A 193 9.85 -20.81 -25.21
N SER A 194 9.41 -21.88 -25.90
CA SER A 194 8.88 -21.73 -27.26
C SER A 194 7.64 -20.85 -27.27
N HIS A 195 7.50 -20.04 -28.33
CA HIS A 195 6.37 -19.13 -28.53
C HIS A 195 5.01 -19.81 -28.42
N ASN A 196 4.86 -21.02 -29.00
CA ASN A 196 3.63 -21.82 -28.92
C ASN A 196 3.25 -22.21 -27.48
N LYS A 197 4.25 -22.55 -26.62
CA LYS A 197 3.99 -22.82 -25.21
C LYS A 197 3.57 -21.58 -24.45
N ILE A 198 4.13 -20.42 -24.79
CA ILE A 198 3.74 -19.14 -24.19
C ILE A 198 2.31 -18.78 -24.57
N ILE A 199 1.95 -18.85 -25.85
CA ILE A 199 0.59 -18.59 -26.34
C ILE A 199 -0.40 -19.53 -25.64
N LYS A 200 -0.11 -20.85 -25.63
CA LYS A 200 -0.95 -21.85 -24.96
C LYS A 200 -1.10 -21.60 -23.44
N TRP A 201 -0.08 -21.08 -22.79
CA TRP A 201 -0.15 -20.81 -21.35
C TRP A 201 -1.10 -19.65 -21.02
N PHE A 202 -1.19 -18.65 -21.87
CA PHE A 202 -2.16 -17.55 -21.70
C PHE A 202 -3.59 -17.98 -22.06
N ALA A 203 -3.77 -19.01 -22.90
CA ALA A 203 -5.07 -19.59 -23.25
C ALA A 203 -6.15 -18.54 -23.64
N ASN A 204 -5.77 -17.51 -24.38
CA ASN A 204 -6.57 -16.34 -24.76
C ASN A 204 -6.95 -15.39 -23.58
N GLU A 205 -6.44 -15.63 -22.38
CA GLU A 205 -6.58 -14.66 -21.29
C GLU A 205 -5.62 -13.46 -21.49
N ASP A 206 -6.08 -12.26 -21.15
CA ASP A 206 -5.23 -11.07 -21.16
C ASP A 206 -4.12 -11.19 -20.10
N PRO A 207 -2.85 -10.91 -20.47
CA PRO A 207 -1.76 -10.87 -19.49
C PRO A 207 -2.00 -9.85 -18.36
N LEU A 208 -1.76 -10.26 -17.13
CA LEU A 208 -1.90 -9.42 -15.95
C LEU A 208 -0.83 -8.31 -15.86
N SER A 209 0.26 -8.43 -16.60
CA SER A 209 1.36 -7.48 -16.59
C SER A 209 1.69 -6.97 -17.99
N GLY A 210 2.18 -5.71 -18.06
CA GLY A 210 2.73 -5.20 -19.30
C GLY A 210 3.94 -5.99 -19.81
N TYR A 211 4.70 -6.63 -18.91
CA TYR A 211 5.78 -7.53 -19.30
C TYR A 211 5.24 -8.79 -19.99
N GLY A 212 4.17 -9.40 -19.44
CA GLY A 212 3.47 -10.51 -20.06
C GLY A 212 2.96 -10.14 -21.46
N LYS A 213 2.37 -8.94 -21.63
CA LYS A 213 1.94 -8.42 -22.94
C LYS A 213 3.10 -8.32 -23.94
N LEU A 214 4.28 -7.84 -23.49
CA LEU A 214 5.46 -7.79 -24.38
C LEU A 214 5.88 -9.17 -24.87
N ILE A 215 5.95 -10.15 -23.97
CA ILE A 215 6.39 -11.51 -24.30
C ILE A 215 5.35 -12.26 -25.12
N LEU A 216 4.06 -12.11 -24.79
CA LEU A 216 2.98 -12.70 -25.58
C LEU A 216 2.92 -12.07 -26.97
N GLY A 217 3.05 -10.74 -27.09
CA GLY A 217 3.07 -10.06 -28.37
C GLY A 217 4.24 -10.50 -29.26
N GLU A 218 5.42 -10.71 -28.67
CA GLU A 218 6.55 -11.31 -29.37
C GLU A 218 6.25 -12.73 -29.83
N SER A 219 5.61 -13.53 -28.97
CA SER A 219 5.24 -14.90 -29.31
C SER A 219 4.29 -14.97 -30.50
N TYR A 220 3.32 -14.04 -30.58
CA TYR A 220 2.42 -13.94 -31.75
C TYR A 220 3.17 -13.52 -33.02
N ILE A 221 4.12 -12.59 -32.94
CA ILE A 221 4.94 -12.22 -34.11
C ILE A 221 5.72 -13.44 -34.62
N LEU A 222 6.32 -14.21 -33.71
CA LEU A 222 7.08 -15.42 -34.05
C LEU A 222 6.16 -16.54 -34.61
N ASN A 223 4.88 -16.50 -34.30
CA ASN A 223 3.87 -17.42 -34.80
C ASN A 223 3.20 -16.94 -36.10
N GLY A 224 3.64 -15.80 -36.67
CA GLY A 224 3.10 -15.24 -37.92
C GLY A 224 1.94 -14.24 -37.74
N GLU A 225 1.48 -14.01 -36.52
CA GLU A 225 0.37 -13.12 -36.20
C GLU A 225 0.85 -11.69 -35.88
N GLU A 226 1.50 -11.04 -36.84
CA GLU A 226 2.23 -9.79 -36.64
C GLU A 226 1.32 -8.65 -36.12
N LYS A 227 0.10 -8.49 -36.68
CA LYS A 227 -0.82 -7.39 -36.27
C LYS A 227 -1.19 -7.47 -34.80
N LEU A 228 -1.56 -8.64 -34.31
CA LEU A 228 -1.91 -8.89 -32.92
C LEU A 228 -0.69 -8.70 -32.01
N GLY A 229 0.44 -9.27 -32.43
CA GLY A 229 1.69 -9.15 -31.69
C GLY A 229 2.16 -7.70 -31.52
N VAL A 230 2.11 -6.88 -32.58
CA VAL A 230 2.47 -5.46 -32.52
C VAL A 230 1.55 -4.67 -31.59
N LYS A 231 0.23 -4.95 -31.61
CA LYS A 231 -0.72 -4.33 -30.67
C LYS A 231 -0.31 -4.60 -29.22
N LEU A 232 -0.10 -5.86 -28.87
CA LEU A 232 0.30 -6.28 -27.51
C LEU A 232 1.65 -5.71 -27.10
N ILE A 233 2.63 -5.64 -28.02
CA ILE A 233 3.93 -5.00 -27.74
C ILE A 233 3.76 -3.51 -27.39
N LYS A 234 2.92 -2.77 -28.13
CA LYS A 234 2.66 -1.35 -27.82
C LYS A 234 1.99 -1.18 -26.47
N GLU A 235 0.96 -1.95 -26.17
CA GLU A 235 0.29 -1.93 -24.86
C GLU A 235 1.25 -2.31 -23.71
N GLY A 236 2.02 -3.38 -23.91
CA GLY A 236 3.02 -3.85 -22.97
C GLY A 236 4.12 -2.80 -22.76
N TRP A 237 4.61 -2.19 -23.83
CA TRP A 237 5.59 -1.11 -23.75
C TRP A 237 5.13 0.03 -22.83
N ILE A 238 3.88 0.45 -22.94
CA ILE A 238 3.33 1.54 -22.12
C ILE A 238 3.38 1.17 -20.64
N THR A 239 2.92 -0.02 -20.26
CA THR A 239 2.62 -0.39 -18.87
C THR A 239 3.66 -1.26 -18.19
N ALA A 240 4.60 -1.88 -18.95
CA ALA A 240 5.57 -2.81 -18.41
C ALA A 240 6.50 -2.16 -17.37
N LYS A 241 6.63 -2.85 -16.24
CA LYS A 241 7.65 -2.54 -15.24
C LYS A 241 8.98 -3.16 -15.69
N LEU A 242 9.86 -2.34 -16.23
CA LEU A 242 11.13 -2.76 -16.81
C LEU A 242 12.30 -2.29 -15.96
N SER A 243 13.31 -3.14 -15.78
CA SER A 243 14.61 -2.70 -15.29
C SER A 243 15.30 -1.77 -16.32
N ARG A 244 16.41 -1.14 -15.95
CA ARG A 244 17.18 -0.30 -16.88
C ARG A 244 17.70 -1.11 -18.08
N SER A 245 18.14 -2.35 -17.85
CA SER A 245 18.61 -3.27 -18.89
C SER A 245 17.47 -3.70 -19.80
N ASP A 246 16.33 -4.16 -19.23
CA ASP A 246 15.18 -4.61 -19.99
C ASP A 246 14.59 -3.49 -20.84
N MET A 247 14.50 -2.26 -20.30
CA MET A 247 14.03 -1.12 -21.07
C MET A 247 14.93 -0.85 -22.29
N LYS A 248 16.27 -0.92 -22.12
CA LYS A 248 17.22 -0.74 -23.23
C LYS A 248 17.06 -1.88 -24.26
N PHE A 249 16.93 -3.12 -23.77
CA PHE A 249 16.76 -4.31 -24.60
C PHE A 249 15.47 -4.24 -25.43
N PHE A 250 14.32 -4.10 -24.79
CA PHE A 250 13.03 -4.08 -25.50
C PHE A 250 12.90 -2.86 -26.43
N ARG A 251 13.41 -1.69 -26.03
CA ARG A 251 13.43 -0.52 -26.91
C ARG A 251 14.24 -0.78 -28.20
N LYS A 252 15.39 -1.46 -28.11
CA LYS A 252 16.20 -1.82 -29.28
C LYS A 252 15.49 -2.86 -30.13
N LYS A 253 14.99 -3.90 -29.48
CA LYS A 253 14.34 -5.05 -30.13
C LYS A 253 13.08 -4.67 -30.92
N TYR A 254 12.24 -3.81 -30.31
CA TYR A 254 10.96 -3.41 -30.92
C TYR A 254 11.00 -2.02 -31.58
N LYS A 255 12.19 -1.50 -31.89
CA LYS A 255 12.35 -0.16 -32.50
C LYS A 255 11.47 0.04 -33.73
N LYS A 256 11.33 -0.97 -34.61
CA LYS A 256 10.54 -0.88 -35.83
C LYS A 256 9.02 -0.75 -35.58
N TYR A 257 8.51 -1.16 -34.42
CA TYR A 257 7.10 -1.14 -34.08
C TYR A 257 6.70 0.05 -33.20
N LEU A 258 7.65 0.64 -32.47
CA LEU A 258 7.39 1.72 -31.52
C LEU A 258 7.52 3.09 -32.19
N THR A 259 6.46 3.89 -32.09
CA THR A 259 6.36 5.27 -32.59
C THR A 259 6.65 6.28 -31.48
N SER A 260 6.89 7.55 -31.85
CA SER A 260 7.00 8.64 -30.87
C SER A 260 5.82 8.73 -29.90
N ASN A 261 4.61 8.42 -30.39
CA ASN A 261 3.40 8.40 -29.56
C ASN A 261 3.45 7.31 -28.49
N ASP A 262 4.02 6.14 -28.78
CA ASP A 262 4.17 5.05 -27.80
C ASP A 262 5.16 5.43 -26.68
N TYR A 263 6.18 6.23 -27.00
CA TYR A 263 7.09 6.79 -26.00
C TYR A 263 6.40 7.85 -25.13
N ILE A 264 5.56 8.71 -25.71
CA ILE A 264 4.78 9.72 -24.99
C ILE A 264 3.79 9.01 -24.05
N LYS A 265 3.02 8.04 -24.53
CA LYS A 265 2.08 7.26 -23.71
C LYS A 265 2.77 6.55 -22.54
N ARG A 266 3.97 5.98 -22.78
CA ARG A 266 4.76 5.39 -21.69
C ARG A 266 5.19 6.42 -20.66
N ALA A 267 5.66 7.59 -21.10
CA ALA A 267 6.06 8.68 -20.19
C ALA A 267 4.87 9.15 -19.35
N ASP A 268 3.69 9.28 -19.98
CA ASP A 268 2.45 9.64 -19.29
C ASP A 268 2.08 8.61 -18.22
N TYR A 269 2.04 7.32 -18.58
CA TYR A 269 1.82 6.24 -17.63
C TYR A 269 2.79 6.29 -16.44
N LEU A 270 4.09 6.46 -16.70
CA LEU A 270 5.10 6.52 -15.65
C LEU A 270 4.92 7.76 -14.75
N ALA A 271 4.49 8.88 -15.32
CA ALA A 271 4.16 10.08 -14.57
C ALA A 271 2.95 9.84 -13.64
N TRP A 272 1.85 9.33 -14.15
CA TRP A 272 0.66 8.98 -13.36
C TRP A 272 0.95 7.96 -12.26
N GLU A 273 1.84 6.99 -12.53
CA GLU A 273 2.27 5.99 -11.54
C GLU A 273 3.38 6.49 -10.59
N ASN A 274 3.75 7.79 -10.67
CA ASN A 274 4.77 8.42 -9.83
C ASN A 274 6.12 7.69 -9.88
N LYS A 275 6.51 7.20 -11.08
CA LYS A 275 7.75 6.45 -11.33
C LYS A 275 8.89 7.40 -11.71
N TYR A 276 9.38 8.16 -10.75
CA TYR A 276 10.37 9.23 -10.93
C TYR A 276 11.59 8.82 -11.77
N TRP A 277 12.27 7.73 -11.40
CA TRP A 277 13.50 7.30 -12.07
C TRP A 277 13.24 6.69 -13.44
N ASP A 278 12.11 5.99 -13.61
CA ASP A 278 11.73 5.41 -14.88
C ASP A 278 11.36 6.53 -15.87
N LEU A 279 10.60 7.52 -15.42
CA LEU A 279 10.28 8.71 -16.21
C LEU A 279 11.54 9.49 -16.59
N LYS A 280 12.47 9.73 -15.64
CA LYS A 280 13.73 10.41 -15.92
C LYS A 280 14.51 9.73 -17.05
N ARG A 281 14.50 8.39 -17.09
CA ARG A 281 15.16 7.62 -18.15
C ARG A 281 14.45 7.76 -19.51
N MET A 282 13.13 8.00 -19.52
CA MET A 282 12.35 8.16 -20.73
C MET A 282 12.52 9.52 -21.39
N LEU A 283 12.79 10.59 -20.65
CA LEU A 283 12.81 11.97 -21.14
C LEU A 283 13.61 12.17 -22.43
N ARG A 284 14.80 11.57 -22.52
CA ARG A 284 15.70 11.69 -23.67
C ARG A 284 15.17 11.09 -24.98
N TYR A 285 14.08 10.30 -24.91
CA TYR A 285 13.49 9.65 -26.08
C TYR A 285 12.22 10.34 -26.57
N LEU A 286 11.81 11.41 -25.90
CA LEU A 286 10.60 12.16 -26.19
C LEU A 286 10.86 13.30 -27.18
N PRO A 287 9.88 13.68 -28.02
CA PRO A 287 9.90 14.94 -28.76
C PRO A 287 10.05 16.12 -27.79
N LYS A 288 10.69 17.21 -28.25
CA LYS A 288 11.10 18.35 -27.41
C LYS A 288 9.98 18.92 -26.55
N ASP A 289 8.79 19.13 -27.09
CA ASP A 289 7.64 19.70 -26.38
C ASP A 289 7.21 18.79 -25.20
N TYR A 290 7.13 17.48 -25.45
CA TYR A 290 6.79 16.48 -24.44
C TYR A 290 7.93 16.25 -23.45
N GLN A 291 9.18 16.40 -23.89
CA GLN A 291 10.33 16.37 -22.97
C GLN A 291 10.22 17.48 -21.93
N LEU A 292 9.84 18.70 -22.33
CA LEU A 292 9.63 19.82 -21.41
C LEU A 292 8.46 19.56 -20.46
N LEU A 293 7.31 19.05 -20.98
CA LEU A 293 6.15 18.68 -20.17
C LEU A 293 6.51 17.65 -19.09
N TYR A 294 7.08 16.52 -19.51
CA TYR A 294 7.37 15.43 -18.55
C TYR A 294 8.57 15.72 -17.65
N THR A 295 9.47 16.64 -18.03
CA THR A 295 10.48 17.20 -17.12
C THR A 295 9.83 17.99 -16.00
N ALA A 296 8.86 18.87 -16.30
CA ALA A 296 8.11 19.60 -15.30
C ALA A 296 7.33 18.66 -14.37
N ARG A 297 6.64 17.66 -14.93
CA ARG A 297 5.94 16.63 -14.15
C ARG A 297 6.90 15.83 -13.26
N GLN A 298 8.07 15.47 -13.76
CA GLN A 298 9.08 14.71 -13.01
C GLN A 298 9.65 15.53 -11.83
N ILE A 299 9.93 16.83 -12.03
CA ILE A 299 10.39 17.73 -10.96
C ILE A 299 9.31 17.87 -9.87
N LEU A 300 8.03 17.99 -10.25
CA LEU A 300 6.90 18.07 -9.34
C LEU A 300 6.74 16.82 -8.46
N MET A 301 7.22 15.64 -8.87
CA MET A 301 7.23 14.42 -8.07
C MET A 301 8.22 14.48 -6.91
N SER A 302 9.22 15.34 -6.99
CA SER A 302 10.32 15.46 -6.02
C SER A 302 10.16 16.69 -5.13
N LYS A 303 11.06 16.84 -4.17
CA LYS A 303 11.20 18.07 -3.37
C LYS A 303 12.17 19.08 -4.00
N SER A 304 12.58 18.86 -5.26
CA SER A 304 13.58 19.68 -5.95
C SER A 304 13.12 21.13 -6.13
N TYR A 305 14.11 22.02 -6.26
CA TYR A 305 13.90 23.41 -6.65
C TYR A 305 13.65 23.54 -8.15
N GLY A 306 13.26 24.73 -8.62
CA GLY A 306 13.12 25.04 -10.03
C GLY A 306 11.80 24.60 -10.66
N VAL A 307 10.77 24.32 -9.84
CA VAL A 307 9.44 23.90 -10.30
C VAL A 307 8.81 24.95 -11.22
N ASP A 308 8.81 26.21 -10.81
CA ASP A 308 8.17 27.30 -11.56
C ASP A 308 8.86 27.53 -12.92
N ASN A 309 10.20 27.48 -12.94
CA ASN A 309 10.97 27.58 -14.18
C ASN A 309 10.68 26.39 -15.12
N ALA A 310 10.57 25.16 -14.58
CA ALA A 310 10.23 23.99 -15.38
C ALA A 310 8.83 24.11 -15.98
N ILE A 311 7.84 24.60 -15.22
CA ILE A 311 6.46 24.82 -15.69
C ILE A 311 6.43 25.94 -16.73
N ALA A 312 7.20 27.02 -16.55
CA ALA A 312 7.27 28.14 -17.49
C ALA A 312 7.73 27.69 -18.89
N LYS A 313 8.69 26.74 -18.94
CA LYS A 313 9.23 26.17 -20.19
C LYS A 313 8.26 25.24 -20.93
N VAL A 314 7.15 24.81 -20.31
CA VAL A 314 6.16 23.97 -21.00
C VAL A 314 5.47 24.77 -22.11
N PRO A 315 5.39 24.26 -23.34
CA PRO A 315 4.72 24.94 -24.46
C PRO A 315 3.27 25.29 -24.14
N LYS A 316 2.76 26.42 -24.65
CA LYS A 316 1.39 26.92 -24.39
C LYS A 316 0.32 25.85 -24.64
N LYS A 317 0.43 25.08 -25.74
CA LYS A 317 -0.51 23.99 -26.10
C LYS A 317 -0.58 22.84 -25.08
N LEU A 318 0.46 22.66 -24.26
CA LEU A 318 0.54 21.59 -23.23
C LEU A 318 0.38 22.12 -21.80
N LYS A 319 0.21 23.44 -21.59
CA LYS A 319 0.05 24.02 -20.25
C LYS A 319 -1.21 23.56 -19.54
N ASN A 320 -2.25 23.19 -20.28
CA ASN A 320 -3.50 22.67 -19.73
C ASN A 320 -3.54 21.14 -19.66
N ASP A 321 -2.38 20.46 -19.75
CA ASP A 321 -2.30 19.01 -19.59
C ASP A 321 -2.82 18.57 -18.21
N ALA A 322 -3.74 17.61 -18.20
CA ALA A 322 -4.39 17.14 -16.98
C ALA A 322 -3.40 16.59 -15.95
N GLY A 323 -2.40 15.82 -16.41
CA GLY A 323 -1.37 15.26 -15.55
C GLY A 323 -0.46 16.33 -14.96
N LEU A 324 -0.13 17.38 -15.72
CA LEU A 324 0.63 18.53 -15.22
C LEU A 324 -0.15 19.26 -14.12
N ASN A 325 -1.44 19.53 -14.34
CA ASN A 325 -2.28 20.21 -13.37
C ASN A 325 -2.50 19.34 -12.11
N TYR A 326 -2.66 18.02 -12.27
CA TYR A 326 -2.69 17.08 -11.15
C TYR A 326 -1.38 17.09 -10.34
N ASP A 327 -0.23 17.04 -11.00
CA ASP A 327 1.06 17.03 -10.31
C ASP A 327 1.32 18.37 -9.59
N ARG A 328 0.90 19.52 -10.18
CA ARG A 328 0.93 20.86 -9.54
C ARG A 328 0.04 20.92 -8.31
N LEU A 329 -1.19 20.44 -8.42
CA LEU A 329 -2.15 20.33 -7.31
C LEU A 329 -1.54 19.55 -6.15
N LYS A 330 -1.11 18.33 -6.42
CA LYS A 330 -0.50 17.42 -5.44
C LYS A 330 0.76 18.00 -4.79
N TRP A 331 1.59 18.68 -5.58
CA TRP A 331 2.81 19.33 -5.10
C TRP A 331 2.49 20.48 -4.14
N ARG A 332 1.52 21.34 -4.47
CA ARG A 332 1.05 22.45 -3.61
C ARG A 332 0.46 21.92 -2.32
N ARG A 333 -0.48 20.97 -2.41
CA ARG A 333 -1.11 20.36 -1.24
C ARG A 333 -0.08 19.73 -0.28
N LYS A 334 0.90 18.99 -0.79
CA LYS A 334 1.96 18.39 0.04
C LYS A 334 2.84 19.43 0.78
N ARG A 335 2.80 20.68 0.37
CA ARG A 335 3.47 21.81 1.02
C ARG A 335 2.54 22.65 1.90
N GLY A 336 1.36 22.15 2.19
CA GLY A 336 0.36 22.85 3.02
C GLY A 336 -0.34 24.02 2.31
N ARG A 337 -0.09 24.24 1.02
CA ARG A 337 -0.68 25.34 0.23
C ARG A 337 -2.06 24.95 -0.27
N ILE A 338 -3.01 24.76 0.67
CA ILE A 338 -4.36 24.29 0.37
C ILE A 338 -5.12 25.26 -0.54
N ASP A 339 -5.08 26.56 -0.25
CA ASP A 339 -5.84 27.54 -1.01
C ASP A 339 -5.36 27.62 -2.48
N SER A 340 -4.05 27.62 -2.73
CA SER A 340 -3.53 27.57 -4.10
C SER A 340 -3.73 26.21 -4.80
N SER A 341 -3.96 25.14 -4.05
CA SER A 341 -4.37 23.84 -4.60
C SER A 341 -5.84 23.88 -5.00
N LEU A 342 -6.69 24.52 -4.18
CA LEU A 342 -8.10 24.73 -4.46
C LEU A 342 -8.31 25.53 -5.76
N GLU A 343 -7.51 26.59 -5.99
CA GLU A 343 -7.55 27.36 -7.23
C GLU A 343 -7.41 26.48 -8.49
N ILE A 344 -6.53 25.46 -8.46
CA ILE A 344 -6.40 24.54 -9.58
C ILE A 344 -7.70 23.75 -9.76
N LEU A 345 -8.26 23.17 -8.69
CA LEU A 345 -9.49 22.38 -8.76
C LEU A 345 -10.70 23.19 -9.25
N LEU A 346 -10.73 24.49 -8.97
CA LEU A 346 -11.82 25.37 -9.41
C LEU A 346 -11.69 25.77 -10.88
N LYS A 347 -10.46 25.75 -11.46
CA LYS A 347 -10.17 26.19 -12.83
C LYS A 347 -10.17 25.06 -13.86
N ILE A 348 -9.91 23.82 -13.45
CA ILE A 348 -9.85 22.70 -14.38
C ILE A 348 -11.23 22.26 -14.84
N GLU A 349 -11.27 21.71 -16.03
CA GLU A 349 -12.43 20.99 -16.54
C GLU A 349 -12.66 19.70 -15.74
N ASN A 350 -13.93 19.42 -15.42
CA ASN A 350 -14.32 18.22 -14.65
C ASN A 350 -14.98 17.16 -15.55
N SER A 351 -14.58 17.06 -16.80
CA SER A 351 -15.03 16.00 -17.70
C SER A 351 -14.19 14.74 -17.52
N GLU A 352 -14.77 13.58 -17.75
CA GLU A 352 -14.06 12.30 -17.76
C GLU A 352 -12.89 12.31 -18.74
N LYS A 353 -13.13 12.90 -19.92
CA LYS A 353 -12.11 13.05 -20.97
C LYS A 353 -10.89 13.84 -20.51
N TYR A 354 -11.08 14.94 -19.75
CA TYR A 354 -9.97 15.73 -19.25
C TYR A 354 -9.27 15.04 -18.07
N MET A 355 -10.04 14.48 -17.13
CA MET A 355 -9.49 13.93 -15.89
C MET A 355 -8.54 12.75 -16.12
N VAL A 356 -8.70 11.96 -17.17
CA VAL A 356 -7.91 10.77 -17.54
C VAL A 356 -7.81 9.73 -16.40
N ARG A 357 -7.53 10.16 -15.17
CA ARG A 357 -7.39 9.34 -13.97
C ARG A 357 -8.20 9.94 -12.80
N PRO A 358 -9.53 9.90 -12.86
CA PRO A 358 -10.40 10.47 -11.83
C PRO A 358 -10.18 9.83 -10.44
N ASP A 359 -9.77 8.55 -10.38
CA ASP A 359 -9.36 7.85 -9.17
C ASP A 359 -8.23 8.57 -8.41
N LYS A 360 -7.25 9.10 -9.13
CA LYS A 360 -6.13 9.84 -8.53
C LYS A 360 -6.53 11.25 -8.13
N TRP A 361 -7.35 11.91 -8.93
CA TRP A 361 -7.90 13.22 -8.60
C TRP A 361 -8.77 13.17 -7.35
N TRP A 362 -9.58 12.11 -7.20
CA TRP A 362 -10.41 11.93 -6.03
C TRP A 362 -9.62 11.98 -4.72
N LYS A 363 -8.48 11.30 -4.65
CA LYS A 363 -7.61 11.31 -3.45
C LYS A 363 -7.19 12.71 -3.01
N GLU A 364 -6.91 13.58 -3.96
CA GLU A 364 -6.58 14.97 -3.68
C GLU A 364 -7.81 15.80 -3.30
N ARG A 365 -8.94 15.58 -4.00
CA ARG A 365 -10.24 16.22 -3.70
C ARG A 365 -10.71 15.88 -2.29
N GLU A 366 -10.68 14.62 -1.90
CA GLU A 366 -11.04 14.17 -0.56
C GLU A 366 -10.25 14.90 0.53
N ILE A 367 -8.93 14.98 0.39
CA ILE A 367 -8.06 15.65 1.36
C ILE A 367 -8.38 17.15 1.43
N ILE A 368 -8.58 17.80 0.29
CA ILE A 368 -8.87 19.23 0.23
C ILE A 368 -10.26 19.51 0.77
N SER A 369 -11.28 18.72 0.43
CA SER A 369 -12.65 18.87 0.98
C SER A 369 -12.65 18.74 2.50
N ARG A 370 -11.96 17.76 3.07
CA ARG A 370 -11.82 17.64 4.54
C ARG A 370 -11.10 18.83 5.17
N ALA A 371 -10.07 19.37 4.51
CA ALA A 371 -9.39 20.57 4.98
C ALA A 371 -10.30 21.81 4.92
N LEU A 372 -11.17 21.91 3.92
CA LEU A 372 -12.17 22.98 3.81
C LEU A 372 -13.25 22.85 4.88
N ILE A 373 -13.71 21.64 5.21
CA ILE A 373 -14.63 21.40 6.34
C ILE A 373 -14.00 21.90 7.65
N TYR A 374 -12.75 21.57 7.90
CA TYR A 374 -12.02 22.05 9.08
C TYR A 374 -11.94 23.59 9.13
N LYS A 375 -11.81 24.24 7.95
CA LYS A 375 -11.83 25.71 7.80
C LYS A 375 -13.27 26.29 7.78
N LYS A 376 -14.31 25.50 8.02
CA LYS A 376 -15.73 25.86 7.97
C LYS A 376 -16.20 26.42 6.60
N LYS A 377 -15.51 26.05 5.50
CA LYS A 377 -15.88 26.43 4.11
C LYS A 377 -16.68 25.29 3.46
N TYR A 378 -17.91 25.09 3.94
CA TYR A 378 -18.71 23.90 3.66
C TYR A 378 -19.17 23.79 2.21
N GLU A 379 -19.66 24.91 1.62
CA GLU A 379 -20.09 24.96 0.22
C GLU A 379 -18.94 24.64 -0.74
N LEU A 380 -17.76 25.18 -0.46
CA LEU A 380 -16.56 24.85 -1.24
C LEU A 380 -16.15 23.38 -1.06
N ALA A 381 -16.24 22.84 0.15
CA ALA A 381 -15.96 21.45 0.43
C ALA A 381 -16.89 20.53 -0.37
N TYR A 382 -18.19 20.84 -0.39
CA TYR A 382 -19.18 20.14 -1.20
C TYR A 382 -18.89 20.28 -2.70
N LYS A 383 -18.68 21.49 -3.20
CA LYS A 383 -18.36 21.74 -4.61
C LYS A 383 -17.12 20.94 -5.08
N ILE A 384 -16.13 20.74 -4.22
CA ILE A 384 -14.95 19.96 -4.55
C ILE A 384 -15.20 18.45 -4.47
N SER A 385 -15.97 17.97 -3.50
CA SER A 385 -16.25 16.54 -3.36
C SER A 385 -17.23 16.03 -4.41
N SER A 386 -18.29 16.77 -4.73
CA SER A 386 -19.34 16.34 -5.66
C SER A 386 -18.89 16.31 -7.13
N LYS A 387 -17.91 17.13 -7.52
CA LYS A 387 -17.38 17.18 -8.90
C LYS A 387 -16.23 16.18 -9.13
N HIS A 388 -16.44 14.91 -8.82
CA HIS A 388 -15.38 13.89 -8.85
C HIS A 388 -15.17 13.19 -10.20
N SER A 389 -16.15 13.21 -11.11
CA SER A 389 -16.11 12.55 -12.43
C SER A 389 -15.79 11.04 -12.37
N LEU A 390 -16.15 10.39 -11.26
CA LEU A 390 -16.05 8.93 -11.08
C LEU A 390 -17.41 8.33 -11.46
N ILE A 391 -17.42 7.11 -11.96
CA ILE A 391 -18.65 6.41 -12.38
C ILE A 391 -18.89 5.13 -11.57
N GLU A 392 -17.83 4.51 -11.03
CA GLU A 392 -17.91 3.25 -10.28
C GLU A 392 -16.71 3.07 -9.36
N GLY A 393 -16.74 2.01 -8.56
CA GLY A 393 -15.62 1.58 -7.73
C GLY A 393 -15.56 2.21 -6.34
N PRO A 394 -14.55 1.85 -5.54
CA PRO A 394 -14.46 2.28 -4.14
C PRO A 394 -14.24 3.79 -3.99
N GLU A 395 -13.58 4.43 -4.95
CA GLU A 395 -13.38 5.88 -4.97
C GLU A 395 -14.69 6.63 -5.26
N TYR A 396 -15.55 6.10 -6.14
CA TYR A 396 -16.91 6.61 -6.38
C TYR A 396 -17.75 6.54 -5.11
N ALA A 397 -17.81 5.36 -4.48
CA ALA A 397 -18.55 5.19 -3.24
C ALA A 397 -18.04 6.16 -2.14
N ALA A 398 -16.73 6.36 -2.04
CA ALA A 398 -16.16 7.31 -1.08
C ALA A 398 -16.54 8.77 -1.41
N ALA A 399 -16.64 9.12 -2.69
CA ALA A 399 -17.00 10.45 -3.15
C ALA A 399 -18.47 10.77 -2.88
N GLU A 400 -19.36 9.87 -3.25
CA GLU A 400 -20.78 9.99 -2.98
C GLU A 400 -21.05 10.06 -1.48
N TRP A 401 -20.44 9.17 -0.71
CA TRP A 401 -20.60 9.22 0.75
C TRP A 401 -20.12 10.55 1.37
N LEU A 402 -18.95 11.05 0.93
CA LEU A 402 -18.41 12.30 1.48
C LEU A 402 -19.28 13.50 1.11
N SER A 403 -19.77 13.55 -0.12
CA SER A 403 -20.64 14.62 -0.63
C SER A 403 -21.99 14.63 0.10
N GLY A 404 -22.62 13.46 0.27
CA GLY A 404 -23.84 13.31 1.05
C GLY A 404 -23.65 13.71 2.53
N TRP A 405 -22.51 13.30 3.12
CA TRP A 405 -22.21 13.69 4.50
C TRP A 405 -22.02 15.21 4.68
N ILE A 406 -21.38 15.87 3.72
CA ILE A 406 -21.23 17.34 3.76
C ILE A 406 -22.59 18.00 3.60
N ALA A 407 -23.40 17.56 2.63
CA ALA A 407 -24.72 18.09 2.38
C ALA A 407 -25.64 17.99 3.63
N LEU A 408 -25.71 16.80 4.24
CA LEU A 408 -26.57 16.55 5.41
C LEU A 408 -26.08 17.26 6.66
N SER A 409 -24.78 17.20 6.96
CA SER A 409 -24.23 17.55 8.28
C SER A 409 -23.78 19.00 8.39
N PHE A 410 -23.46 19.65 7.27
CA PHE A 410 -22.85 20.99 7.27
C PHE A 410 -23.65 22.01 6.43
N LEU A 411 -24.28 21.56 5.34
CA LEU A 411 -25.17 22.43 4.54
C LEU A 411 -26.62 22.37 5.00
N ASN A 412 -26.96 21.38 5.83
CA ASN A 412 -28.32 21.09 6.27
C ASN A 412 -29.31 20.92 5.09
N ASP A 413 -28.83 20.32 4.00
CA ASP A 413 -29.60 20.01 2.80
C ASP A 413 -29.83 18.48 2.70
N PRO A 414 -30.95 17.98 3.24
CA PRO A 414 -31.25 16.55 3.22
C PRO A 414 -31.68 16.06 1.84
N ILE A 415 -32.22 16.92 0.96
CA ILE A 415 -32.59 16.49 -0.40
C ILE A 415 -31.35 16.19 -1.21
N LEU A 416 -30.38 17.10 -1.18
CA LEU A 416 -29.10 16.91 -1.84
C LEU A 416 -28.31 15.69 -1.27
N ALA A 417 -28.40 15.51 0.05
CA ALA A 417 -27.76 14.38 0.72
C ALA A 417 -28.37 13.03 0.33
N LYS A 418 -29.70 12.97 0.15
CA LYS A 418 -30.43 11.78 -0.27
C LYS A 418 -29.87 11.23 -1.58
N ASP A 419 -29.75 12.07 -2.59
CA ASP A 419 -29.29 11.64 -3.91
C ASP A 419 -27.87 11.00 -3.84
N HIS A 420 -26.97 11.61 -3.08
CA HIS A 420 -25.64 11.08 -2.86
C HIS A 420 -25.64 9.75 -2.09
N PHE A 421 -26.46 9.62 -1.05
CA PHE A 421 -26.49 8.36 -0.28
C PHE A 421 -27.22 7.24 -1.02
N GLU A 422 -28.20 7.53 -1.87
CA GLU A 422 -28.80 6.57 -2.80
C GLU A 422 -27.78 6.09 -3.83
N ASN A 423 -27.03 7.01 -4.43
CA ASN A 423 -25.93 6.67 -5.31
C ASN A 423 -24.88 5.79 -4.62
N PHE A 424 -24.50 6.12 -3.39
CA PHE A 424 -23.60 5.30 -2.60
C PHE A 424 -24.18 3.90 -2.37
N TYR A 425 -25.41 3.80 -1.85
CA TYR A 425 -26.04 2.53 -1.48
C TYR A 425 -26.20 1.59 -2.67
N ASN A 426 -26.65 2.13 -3.80
CA ASN A 426 -26.89 1.37 -5.02
C ASN A 426 -25.60 0.85 -5.71
N ASN A 427 -24.45 1.44 -5.39
CA ASN A 427 -23.17 1.09 -6.00
C ASN A 427 -22.22 0.34 -5.06
N VAL A 428 -22.70 -0.14 -3.92
CA VAL A 428 -21.92 -0.98 -3.00
C VAL A 428 -22.57 -2.33 -2.80
N GLY A 429 -21.75 -3.39 -2.62
CA GLY A 429 -22.26 -4.77 -2.45
C GLY A 429 -21.84 -5.43 -1.14
N TYR A 430 -20.88 -4.87 -0.40
CA TYR A 430 -20.43 -5.48 0.86
C TYR A 430 -21.36 -5.13 2.02
N PRO A 431 -21.69 -6.09 2.92
CA PRO A 431 -22.61 -5.87 4.04
C PRO A 431 -22.29 -4.64 4.90
N ILE A 432 -21.01 -4.38 5.18
CA ILE A 432 -20.58 -3.21 5.95
C ILE A 432 -20.88 -1.90 5.20
N SER A 433 -20.69 -1.88 3.88
CA SER A 433 -20.98 -0.70 3.07
C SER A 433 -22.47 -0.47 2.93
N LEU A 434 -23.26 -1.53 2.73
CA LEU A 434 -24.73 -1.47 2.68
C LEU A 434 -25.31 -0.97 4.01
N SER A 435 -24.86 -1.49 5.16
CA SER A 435 -25.28 -1.02 6.49
C SER A 435 -24.95 0.47 6.68
N ARG A 436 -23.78 0.91 6.21
CA ARG A 436 -23.40 2.32 6.26
C ARG A 436 -24.31 3.20 5.41
N GLY A 437 -24.65 2.75 4.20
CA GLY A 437 -25.57 3.45 3.30
C GLY A 437 -26.97 3.54 3.88
N ALA A 438 -27.52 2.42 4.37
CA ALA A 438 -28.82 2.39 5.03
C ALA A 438 -28.89 3.34 6.24
N TYR A 439 -27.88 3.32 7.11
CA TYR A 439 -27.81 4.23 8.25
C TYR A 439 -27.88 5.71 7.82
N TRP A 440 -27.13 6.11 6.79
CA TRP A 440 -27.14 7.51 6.36
C TRP A 440 -28.41 7.88 5.61
N LEU A 441 -29.01 6.95 4.85
CA LEU A 441 -30.33 7.15 4.25
C LEU A 441 -31.42 7.30 5.32
N GLY A 442 -31.43 6.45 6.35
CA GLY A 442 -32.33 6.59 7.48
C GLY A 442 -32.20 7.95 8.15
N ARG A 443 -30.96 8.42 8.43
CA ARG A 443 -30.68 9.75 8.98
C ARG A 443 -31.15 10.91 8.08
N THR A 444 -31.06 10.71 6.77
CA THR A 444 -31.48 11.70 5.77
C THR A 444 -33.00 11.78 5.68
N TYR A 445 -33.64 10.59 5.57
CA TYR A 445 -35.11 10.53 5.52
C TYR A 445 -35.77 10.98 6.83
N ASP A 446 -35.14 10.80 7.98
CA ASP A 446 -35.66 11.37 9.26
C ASP A 446 -35.84 12.88 9.20
N LYS A 447 -35.07 13.60 8.39
CA LYS A 447 -35.23 15.03 8.14
C LYS A 447 -36.21 15.37 7.02
N ILE A 448 -36.55 14.43 6.14
CA ILE A 448 -37.45 14.64 5.00
C ILE A 448 -38.85 14.07 5.30
N ASN A 449 -38.90 12.80 5.70
CA ASN A 449 -40.12 12.04 5.95
C ASN A 449 -39.85 10.86 6.90
N LYS A 450 -40.35 10.98 8.13
CA LYS A 450 -40.13 9.96 9.20
C LYS A 450 -40.64 8.57 8.85
N THR A 451 -41.76 8.49 8.12
CA THR A 451 -42.30 7.17 7.70
C THR A 451 -41.35 6.44 6.77
N LEU A 452 -40.71 7.16 5.87
CA LEU A 452 -39.70 6.58 4.98
C LEU A 452 -38.37 6.24 5.71
N ALA A 453 -38.05 7.00 6.75
CA ALA A 453 -36.84 6.72 7.55
C ALA A 453 -36.88 5.33 8.19
N ASN A 454 -38.05 4.85 8.61
CA ASN A 454 -38.23 3.55 9.25
C ASN A 454 -37.98 2.34 8.30
N LYS A 455 -37.87 2.58 7.00
CA LYS A 455 -37.53 1.55 6.01
C LYS A 455 -36.02 1.24 5.95
N TRP A 456 -35.20 2.12 6.48
CA TRP A 456 -33.75 2.04 6.44
C TRP A 456 -33.14 1.66 7.80
#